data_ce1ce195cb76c4abe4035663fcbe7d21
#
_entry.id   ce1ce195cb76c4abe4035663fcbe7d21
#
_cell.length_a   1.000
_cell.length_b   1.000
_cell.length_c   1.000
_cell.angle_alpha   90.00
_cell.angle_beta   90.00
_cell.angle_gamma   90.00
#
_symmetry.space_group_name_H-M   'P 1'
#
loop_
_entity.id
_entity.type
_entity.pdbx_description
1 polymer ?
#
loop_
_entity_poly.entity_id
_entity_poly.type
_entity_poly.pdbx_seq_one_letter_code
_entity_poly.pdbx_strand_id
1 'polypeptide(L)'
;MKRKHISILALLLISALGLVSAQNTPKYWQYSPKPPLGWNSWDIFGTTVTEQQIKEQADAMAVHLLPSGYKYLTVDIQWYEPESKSHAYNPKAVLTMDEYGRLTPGLKKFPSAADGKGFKPLADYVHSKGLKFGIHIMRGIPKQAVEKNTPVFGTNVKAQDIAIKSSTCPWNPDMYGVDAIKPEGQAYYNSIVQMYADWGVDYIKVDDISRPYGDVQKAEIEAIRNAIDKTGRPILLSLSPGATPVKAGEHVMNHANLWRITDDFWDSWGLLYAMFERLDVWTPYRGPGHFPDADMLPIGIIDFNRPTKFTKDEQYTLMSLWAIGRSPLIFGGDMTRLDDFTKEMLTNPEMLKVNQESTNNRQVYNEKNLVVWTADVPDSEDKYVALFNAQSKGDNIDFANASYASPVIAGNGSSQEISVSVKDGKKLVLFVNDGGNGFDWDHVAWVDPVLHGPKGDLKLTDLKWINATSGWGNANVDKACDGQPLMVDGKSVTGIGAHAKSVIIYELPEGYETFTTKGVVLKETGSVVFGVLVDKGIMEFPEASDVKVDFKTIGIKGKAKVIDLWSHKELGVYKKEFSREFPMHGAGLYRISPVK
;
A
#
# COMPACT_ATOMS: atom_id res chain seq x y z
N MET A 1 63.59 -33.03 -3.36
CA MET A 1 62.61 -32.84 -4.43
C MET A 1 61.20 -33.23 -3.94
N LYS A 2 60.54 -32.41 -3.12
CA LYS A 2 59.08 -32.56 -2.72
C LYS A 2 58.62 -31.27 -2.06
N ARG A 3 58.51 -30.15 -2.81
CA ARG A 3 57.91 -28.87 -2.33
C ARG A 3 57.49 -27.94 -3.49
N LYS A 4 56.96 -28.45 -4.61
CA LYS A 4 56.49 -27.57 -5.72
C LYS A 4 55.13 -27.93 -6.32
N HIS A 5 54.36 -28.86 -5.73
CA HIS A 5 53.07 -29.24 -6.30
C HIS A 5 51.81 -28.84 -5.51
N ILE A 6 51.97 -28.15 -4.36
CA ILE A 6 50.81 -27.73 -3.51
C ILE A 6 50.31 -26.34 -3.88
N SER A 7 51.11 -25.49 -4.52
CA SER A 7 50.70 -24.10 -4.84
C SER A 7 49.87 -23.95 -6.12
N ILE A 8 49.85 -24.96 -6.99
CA ILE A 8 49.07 -24.88 -8.27
C ILE A 8 47.60 -25.35 -8.07
N LEU A 9 47.36 -26.25 -7.10
CA LEU A 9 45.98 -26.69 -6.81
C LEU A 9 45.14 -25.66 -6.07
N ALA A 10 45.77 -24.77 -5.27
CA ALA A 10 45.09 -23.71 -4.56
C ALA A 10 44.67 -22.54 -5.48
N LEU A 11 45.42 -22.28 -6.56
CA LEU A 11 45.06 -21.25 -7.54
C LEU A 11 43.94 -21.69 -8.50
N LEU A 12 43.79 -23.00 -8.74
CA LEU A 12 42.70 -23.52 -9.55
C LEU A 12 41.37 -23.67 -8.81
N LEU A 13 41.39 -23.75 -7.46
CA LEU A 13 40.17 -23.74 -6.66
C LEU A 13 39.61 -22.32 -6.44
N ILE A 14 40.45 -21.28 -6.51
CA ILE A 14 39.97 -19.87 -6.36
C ILE A 14 39.36 -19.36 -7.67
N SER A 15 39.75 -19.92 -8.83
CA SER A 15 39.12 -19.60 -10.12
C SER A 15 37.81 -20.34 -10.39
N ALA A 16 37.50 -21.41 -9.64
CA ALA A 16 36.24 -22.14 -9.76
C ALA A 16 35.10 -21.61 -8.90
N LEU A 17 35.38 -20.72 -7.92
CA LEU A 17 34.38 -20.04 -7.10
C LEU A 17 33.90 -18.70 -7.68
N GLY A 18 34.47 -18.29 -8.83
CA GLY A 18 34.08 -17.05 -9.55
C GLY A 18 33.05 -17.26 -10.67
N LEU A 19 32.57 -18.49 -10.88
CA LEU A 19 31.51 -18.81 -11.85
C LEU A 19 30.19 -19.15 -11.14
N VAL A 20 29.82 -18.36 -10.13
CA VAL A 20 28.42 -18.25 -9.74
C VAL A 20 27.71 -17.52 -10.87
N SER A 21 26.88 -18.26 -11.59
CA SER A 21 26.04 -17.89 -12.71
C SER A 21 25.77 -16.38 -12.75
N ALA A 22 26.19 -15.73 -13.83
CA ALA A 22 25.50 -14.54 -14.30
C ALA A 22 24.04 -14.98 -14.58
N GLN A 23 23.18 -15.01 -13.56
CA GLN A 23 21.75 -15.03 -13.74
C GLN A 23 21.46 -13.90 -14.73
N ASN A 24 20.88 -14.23 -15.89
CA ASN A 24 20.52 -13.23 -16.89
C ASN A 24 19.58 -12.22 -16.23
N THR A 25 20.15 -11.13 -15.73
CA THR A 25 19.39 -10.03 -15.13
C THR A 25 18.35 -9.57 -16.12
N PRO A 26 17.05 -9.58 -15.79
CA PRO A 26 16.02 -9.17 -16.73
C PRO A 26 16.31 -7.78 -17.30
N LYS A 27 16.27 -7.64 -18.63
CA LYS A 27 16.60 -6.39 -19.32
C LYS A 27 15.79 -5.21 -18.80
N TYR A 28 14.54 -5.42 -18.46
CA TYR A 28 13.64 -4.36 -18.00
C TYR A 28 14.00 -3.80 -16.61
N TRP A 29 14.84 -4.48 -15.79
CA TRP A 29 15.33 -3.88 -14.54
C TRP A 29 16.12 -2.60 -14.77
N GLN A 30 16.76 -2.47 -15.96
CA GLN A 30 17.49 -1.26 -16.35
C GLN A 30 16.58 -0.07 -16.66
N TYR A 31 15.26 -0.29 -16.87
CA TYR A 31 14.33 0.78 -17.21
C TYR A 31 14.04 1.72 -16.02
N SER A 32 14.13 1.21 -14.79
CA SER A 32 14.03 2.02 -13.56
C SER A 32 14.94 1.44 -12.48
N PRO A 33 16.26 1.70 -12.51
CA PRO A 33 17.20 1.18 -11.51
C PRO A 33 16.97 1.74 -10.09
N LYS A 34 16.21 2.84 -9.98
CA LYS A 34 15.76 3.47 -8.74
C LYS A 34 14.23 3.38 -8.63
N PRO A 35 13.66 3.44 -7.40
CA PRO A 35 12.20 3.49 -7.24
C PRO A 35 11.58 4.60 -8.09
N PRO A 36 10.53 4.33 -8.87
CA PRO A 36 9.85 5.37 -9.65
C PRO A 36 9.29 6.48 -8.78
N LEU A 37 9.42 7.71 -9.25
CA LEU A 37 8.77 8.90 -8.69
C LEU A 37 7.71 9.38 -9.68
N GLY A 38 6.48 9.58 -9.21
CA GLY A 38 5.39 9.92 -10.12
C GLY A 38 4.15 10.45 -9.43
N TRP A 39 3.08 10.51 -10.20
CA TRP A 39 1.75 10.88 -9.80
C TRP A 39 0.72 9.96 -10.48
N ASN A 40 -0.40 9.74 -9.78
CA ASN A 40 -1.51 8.96 -10.30
C ASN A 40 -2.83 9.65 -9.95
N SER A 41 -3.80 9.60 -10.87
CA SER A 41 -5.05 10.37 -10.79
C SER A 41 -6.09 9.80 -9.83
N TRP A 42 -5.89 8.59 -9.27
CA TRP A 42 -6.92 7.89 -8.51
C TRP A 42 -7.36 8.63 -7.24
N ASP A 43 -6.42 8.96 -6.35
CA ASP A 43 -6.77 9.51 -5.04
C ASP A 43 -7.49 10.85 -5.13
N ILE A 44 -7.24 11.63 -6.18
CA ILE A 44 -7.89 12.93 -6.36
C ILE A 44 -9.16 12.87 -7.22
N PHE A 45 -9.18 12.09 -8.33
CA PHE A 45 -10.28 12.15 -9.30
C PHE A 45 -11.08 10.85 -9.42
N GLY A 46 -10.65 9.76 -8.81
CA GLY A 46 -11.28 8.44 -8.96
C GLY A 46 -11.48 8.08 -10.43
N THR A 47 -12.65 7.52 -10.76
CA THR A 47 -13.00 7.11 -12.13
C THR A 47 -13.28 8.29 -13.08
N THR A 48 -13.39 9.53 -12.57
CA THR A 48 -13.93 10.67 -13.32
C THR A 48 -12.89 11.49 -14.07
N VAL A 49 -11.62 11.16 -13.95
CA VAL A 49 -10.50 11.92 -14.53
C VAL A 49 -10.70 12.25 -16.01
N THR A 50 -10.37 13.48 -16.40
CA THR A 50 -10.53 14.01 -17.75
C THR A 50 -9.20 14.45 -18.35
N GLU A 51 -9.14 14.57 -19.68
CA GLU A 51 -7.97 15.05 -20.40
C GLU A 51 -7.50 16.44 -19.92
N GLN A 52 -8.45 17.34 -19.65
CA GLN A 52 -8.12 18.69 -19.17
C GLN A 52 -7.44 18.63 -17.80
N GLN A 53 -7.98 17.85 -16.86
CA GLN A 53 -7.36 17.64 -15.54
C GLN A 53 -5.95 17.04 -15.66
N ILE A 54 -5.75 16.06 -16.54
CA ILE A 54 -4.42 15.48 -16.78
C ILE A 54 -3.43 16.53 -17.29
N LYS A 55 -3.85 17.40 -18.21
CA LYS A 55 -2.98 18.49 -18.69
C LYS A 55 -2.62 19.48 -17.59
N GLU A 56 -3.59 19.87 -16.76
CA GLU A 56 -3.36 20.76 -15.60
C GLU A 56 -2.39 20.12 -14.59
N GLN A 57 -2.57 18.84 -14.30
CA GLN A 57 -1.66 18.11 -13.41
C GLN A 57 -0.26 17.96 -14.04
N ALA A 58 -0.16 17.74 -15.35
CA ALA A 58 1.12 17.67 -16.05
C ALA A 58 1.88 19.00 -15.99
N ASP A 59 1.18 20.11 -16.17
CA ASP A 59 1.77 21.46 -16.07
C ASP A 59 2.28 21.74 -14.66
N ALA A 60 1.48 21.44 -13.64
CA ALA A 60 1.85 21.60 -12.24
C ALA A 60 3.03 20.68 -11.87
N MET A 61 3.01 19.42 -12.30
CA MET A 61 4.08 18.46 -12.04
C MET A 61 5.41 18.90 -12.65
N ALA A 62 5.38 19.42 -13.89
CA ALA A 62 6.58 19.91 -14.57
C ALA A 62 7.24 21.07 -13.81
N VAL A 63 6.44 21.93 -13.17
CA VAL A 63 6.94 23.08 -12.40
C VAL A 63 7.40 22.67 -11.00
N HIS A 64 6.62 21.86 -10.30
CA HIS A 64 6.80 21.65 -8.86
C HIS A 64 7.60 20.40 -8.50
N LEU A 65 7.44 19.30 -9.26
CA LEU A 65 7.97 17.99 -8.87
C LEU A 65 9.03 17.44 -9.83
N LEU A 66 8.97 17.76 -11.13
CA LEU A 66 9.96 17.29 -12.11
C LEU A 66 11.41 17.66 -11.74
N PRO A 67 11.71 18.88 -11.22
CA PRO A 67 13.06 19.22 -10.75
C PRO A 67 13.61 18.31 -9.67
N SER A 68 12.74 17.67 -8.89
CA SER A 68 13.06 16.70 -7.84
C SER A 68 13.05 15.24 -8.33
N GLY A 69 12.86 15.01 -9.64
CA GLY A 69 12.95 13.69 -10.25
C GLY A 69 11.64 12.95 -10.47
N TYR A 70 10.49 13.51 -10.10
CA TYR A 70 9.18 12.94 -10.42
C TYR A 70 8.93 13.00 -11.92
N LYS A 71 8.64 11.86 -12.54
CA LYS A 71 8.54 11.76 -14.00
C LYS A 71 7.28 11.10 -14.50
N TYR A 72 6.75 10.09 -13.79
CA TYR A 72 5.63 9.29 -14.28
C TYR A 72 4.30 9.94 -13.91
N LEU A 73 3.50 10.29 -14.91
CA LEU A 73 2.13 10.80 -14.74
C LEU A 73 1.17 9.75 -15.27
N THR A 74 0.33 9.19 -14.39
CA THR A 74 -0.52 8.04 -14.71
C THR A 74 -1.99 8.40 -14.68
N VAL A 75 -2.69 8.10 -15.79
CA VAL A 75 -4.16 8.14 -15.88
C VAL A 75 -4.71 6.82 -15.33
N ASP A 76 -5.38 6.88 -14.20
CA ASP A 76 -5.97 5.70 -13.56
C ASP A 76 -7.33 5.31 -14.17
N ILE A 77 -7.92 4.23 -13.70
CA ILE A 77 -9.24 3.76 -14.10
C ILE A 77 -10.30 4.84 -13.79
N GLN A 78 -11.43 5.06 -14.51
CA GLN A 78 -11.86 4.29 -15.69
C GLN A 78 -11.86 5.18 -16.94
N TRP A 79 -10.72 5.42 -17.54
CA TRP A 79 -10.58 6.27 -18.71
C TRP A 79 -11.41 5.79 -19.91
N TYR A 80 -11.76 4.51 -19.97
CA TYR A 80 -12.52 3.87 -21.04
C TYR A 80 -14.05 3.83 -20.78
N GLU A 81 -14.52 4.33 -19.62
CA GLU A 81 -15.94 4.43 -19.29
C GLU A 81 -16.35 5.92 -19.34
N PRO A 82 -17.12 6.34 -20.39
CA PRO A 82 -17.39 7.75 -20.62
C PRO A 82 -18.36 8.40 -19.63
N GLU A 83 -19.14 7.62 -18.90
CA GLU A 83 -20.20 8.08 -17.98
C GLU A 83 -19.84 7.91 -16.49
N SER A 84 -18.61 7.57 -16.17
CA SER A 84 -18.15 7.41 -14.79
C SER A 84 -18.29 8.71 -13.97
N LYS A 85 -18.71 8.61 -12.68
CA LYS A 85 -19.12 9.77 -11.89
C LYS A 85 -18.56 9.84 -10.46
N SER A 86 -17.84 8.83 -10.00
CA SER A 86 -17.37 8.73 -8.62
C SER A 86 -16.15 7.81 -8.50
N HIS A 87 -15.68 7.52 -7.29
CA HIS A 87 -14.74 6.43 -7.05
C HIS A 87 -15.38 5.03 -7.23
N ALA A 88 -16.72 4.93 -7.20
CA ALA A 88 -17.41 3.67 -7.37
C ALA A 88 -17.56 3.31 -8.86
N TYR A 89 -17.48 2.01 -9.13
CA TYR A 89 -17.64 1.45 -10.48
C TYR A 89 -19.11 1.31 -10.84
N ASN A 90 -19.42 1.59 -12.11
CA ASN A 90 -20.75 1.40 -12.66
C ASN A 90 -20.91 -0.07 -13.13
N PRO A 91 -21.73 -0.90 -12.49
CA PRO A 91 -21.90 -2.31 -12.87
C PRO A 91 -22.56 -2.50 -14.25
N LYS A 92 -23.11 -1.41 -14.83
CA LYS A 92 -23.72 -1.37 -16.16
C LYS A 92 -22.94 -0.46 -17.11
N ALA A 93 -21.64 -0.31 -16.89
CA ALA A 93 -20.79 0.52 -17.74
C ALA A 93 -20.82 0.05 -19.20
N VAL A 94 -20.93 1.01 -20.12
CA VAL A 94 -20.72 0.77 -21.55
C VAL A 94 -19.33 1.27 -21.89
N LEU A 95 -18.42 0.32 -22.08
CA LEU A 95 -17.00 0.60 -22.31
C LEU A 95 -16.76 1.00 -23.77
N THR A 96 -15.85 1.95 -23.98
CA THR A 96 -15.37 2.29 -25.32
C THR A 96 -14.33 1.27 -25.78
N MET A 97 -14.54 0.70 -26.97
CA MET A 97 -13.68 -0.33 -27.57
C MET A 97 -13.60 -0.14 -29.07
N ASP A 98 -12.49 -0.61 -29.66
CA ASP A 98 -12.38 -0.77 -31.10
C ASP A 98 -13.08 -2.05 -31.61
N GLU A 99 -12.99 -2.31 -32.91
CA GLU A 99 -13.59 -3.49 -33.56
C GLU A 99 -12.99 -4.83 -33.08
N TYR A 100 -11.83 -4.82 -32.44
CA TYR A 100 -11.16 -5.99 -31.87
C TYR A 100 -11.45 -6.16 -30.36
N GLY A 101 -12.31 -5.32 -29.78
CA GLY A 101 -12.64 -5.36 -28.37
C GLY A 101 -11.55 -4.81 -27.44
N ARG A 102 -10.56 -4.09 -27.98
CA ARG A 102 -9.52 -3.42 -27.19
C ARG A 102 -10.05 -2.09 -26.67
N LEU A 103 -9.81 -1.81 -25.39
CA LEU A 103 -10.31 -0.60 -24.74
C LEU A 103 -9.67 0.65 -25.35
N THR A 104 -10.50 1.68 -25.61
CA THR A 104 -10.09 2.98 -26.11
C THR A 104 -10.59 4.10 -25.18
N PRO A 105 -9.93 5.28 -25.14
CA PRO A 105 -10.36 6.38 -24.27
C PRO A 105 -11.78 6.85 -24.60
N GLY A 106 -12.59 7.08 -23.56
CA GLY A 106 -13.93 7.63 -23.69
C GLY A 106 -13.88 9.09 -24.18
N LEU A 107 -14.39 9.38 -25.39
CA LEU A 107 -14.25 10.69 -26.05
C LEU A 107 -14.89 11.83 -25.25
N LYS A 108 -15.86 11.55 -24.39
CA LYS A 108 -16.46 12.56 -23.51
C LYS A 108 -15.46 13.09 -22.49
N LYS A 109 -14.54 12.26 -22.02
CA LYS A 109 -13.49 12.60 -21.06
C LYS A 109 -12.18 12.95 -21.74
N PHE A 110 -11.87 12.29 -22.86
CA PHE A 110 -10.62 12.43 -23.61
C PHE A 110 -10.89 12.74 -25.08
N PRO A 111 -11.34 13.96 -25.41
CA PRO A 111 -11.77 14.33 -26.76
C PRO A 111 -10.65 14.25 -27.80
N SER A 112 -9.39 14.44 -27.43
CA SER A 112 -8.26 14.34 -28.37
C SER A 112 -8.01 12.91 -28.87
N ALA A 113 -8.62 11.90 -28.24
CA ALA A 113 -8.53 10.50 -28.66
C ALA A 113 -9.39 10.16 -29.90
N ALA A 114 -10.16 11.14 -30.41
CA ALA A 114 -10.99 10.97 -31.60
C ALA A 114 -10.20 10.47 -32.82
N ASP A 115 -10.90 9.93 -33.81
CA ASP A 115 -10.33 9.42 -35.07
C ASP A 115 -9.31 8.28 -34.89
N GLY A 116 -9.49 7.46 -33.86
CA GLY A 116 -8.64 6.31 -33.56
C GLY A 116 -7.26 6.66 -33.00
N LYS A 117 -7.02 7.93 -32.61
CA LYS A 117 -5.72 8.41 -32.10
C LYS A 117 -5.37 7.85 -30.72
N GLY A 118 -6.38 7.36 -29.96
CA GLY A 118 -6.16 6.89 -28.60
C GLY A 118 -5.52 7.95 -27.71
N PHE A 119 -4.66 7.54 -26.78
CA PHE A 119 -3.96 8.49 -25.92
C PHE A 119 -2.77 9.21 -26.57
N LYS A 120 -2.46 8.96 -27.84
CA LYS A 120 -1.25 9.56 -28.44
C LYS A 120 -1.17 11.10 -28.31
N PRO A 121 -2.24 11.89 -28.56
CA PRO A 121 -2.15 13.34 -28.40
C PRO A 121 -1.91 13.77 -26.95
N LEU A 122 -2.51 13.08 -25.98
CA LEU A 122 -2.31 13.37 -24.56
C LEU A 122 -0.91 12.94 -24.09
N ALA A 123 -0.42 11.78 -24.52
CA ALA A 123 0.93 11.33 -24.23
C ALA A 123 1.98 12.29 -24.82
N ASP A 124 1.80 12.75 -26.07
CA ASP A 124 2.69 13.74 -26.69
C ASP A 124 2.69 15.07 -25.89
N TYR A 125 1.53 15.49 -25.36
CA TYR A 125 1.47 16.66 -24.48
C TYR A 125 2.27 16.45 -23.19
N VAL A 126 2.08 15.33 -22.51
CA VAL A 126 2.81 14.98 -21.27
C VAL A 126 4.32 14.89 -21.54
N HIS A 127 4.72 14.26 -22.64
CA HIS A 127 6.12 14.19 -23.07
C HIS A 127 6.71 15.57 -23.36
N SER A 128 5.92 16.49 -23.92
CA SER A 128 6.38 17.87 -24.18
C SER A 128 6.74 18.65 -22.92
N LYS A 129 6.24 18.20 -21.74
CA LYS A 129 6.59 18.74 -20.43
C LYS A 129 7.82 18.07 -19.79
N GLY A 130 8.46 17.12 -20.47
CA GLY A 130 9.59 16.33 -19.95
C GLY A 130 9.17 15.18 -19.04
N LEU A 131 7.88 14.87 -18.99
CA LEU A 131 7.29 13.81 -18.19
C LEU A 131 7.15 12.51 -18.99
N LYS A 132 6.79 11.43 -18.33
CA LYS A 132 6.47 10.12 -18.90
C LYS A 132 4.99 9.81 -18.67
N PHE A 133 4.34 9.24 -19.69
CA PHE A 133 2.92 8.97 -19.66
C PHE A 133 2.61 7.55 -19.24
N GLY A 134 1.75 7.38 -18.24
CA GLY A 134 1.28 6.09 -17.72
C GLY A 134 -0.22 5.91 -17.85
N ILE A 135 -0.66 4.66 -17.90
CA ILE A 135 -2.07 4.28 -17.83
C ILE A 135 -2.28 3.14 -16.83
N HIS A 136 -3.48 3.11 -16.24
CA HIS A 136 -4.00 1.96 -15.51
C HIS A 136 -4.85 1.10 -16.45
N ILE A 137 -4.77 -0.22 -16.33
CA ILE A 137 -5.63 -1.16 -17.01
C ILE A 137 -6.11 -2.25 -16.04
N MET A 138 -7.28 -2.82 -16.30
CA MET A 138 -7.65 -4.11 -15.71
C MET A 138 -6.96 -5.24 -16.45
N ARG A 139 -6.61 -6.35 -15.77
CA ARG A 139 -6.23 -7.59 -16.46
C ARG A 139 -7.42 -8.15 -17.26
N GLY A 140 -7.11 -9.01 -18.22
CA GLY A 140 -8.14 -9.78 -18.91
C GLY A 140 -8.70 -9.12 -20.17
N ILE A 141 -9.87 -9.59 -20.57
CA ILE A 141 -10.61 -9.15 -21.77
C ILE A 141 -11.98 -8.60 -21.37
N PRO A 142 -12.45 -7.47 -21.96
CA PRO A 142 -13.75 -6.91 -21.65
C PRO A 142 -14.89 -7.92 -21.87
N LYS A 143 -15.77 -8.06 -20.89
CA LYS A 143 -17.00 -8.87 -21.02
C LYS A 143 -17.80 -8.47 -22.25
N GLN A 144 -17.89 -7.16 -22.51
CA GLN A 144 -18.54 -6.58 -23.66
C GLN A 144 -17.93 -7.09 -24.98
N ALA A 145 -16.62 -7.29 -25.06
CA ALA A 145 -15.93 -7.87 -26.22
C ALA A 145 -16.30 -9.36 -26.39
N VAL A 146 -16.35 -10.10 -25.29
CA VAL A 146 -16.74 -11.53 -25.29
C VAL A 146 -18.21 -11.71 -25.67
N GLU A 147 -19.11 -10.86 -25.21
CA GLU A 147 -20.54 -10.87 -25.58
C GLU A 147 -20.73 -10.57 -27.06
N LYS A 148 -20.05 -9.57 -27.59
CA LYS A 148 -20.04 -9.24 -29.03
C LYS A 148 -19.25 -10.23 -29.87
N ASN A 149 -18.49 -11.10 -29.24
CA ASN A 149 -17.58 -12.06 -29.84
C ASN A 149 -16.66 -11.44 -30.91
N THR A 150 -15.98 -10.33 -30.52
CA THR A 150 -15.08 -9.60 -31.40
C THR A 150 -13.90 -10.48 -31.88
N PRO A 151 -13.34 -10.24 -33.06
CA PRO A 151 -12.14 -10.93 -33.50
C PRO A 151 -10.93 -10.55 -32.60
N VAL A 152 -10.02 -11.49 -32.36
CA VAL A 152 -8.73 -11.22 -31.73
C VAL A 152 -7.74 -10.74 -32.79
N PHE A 153 -7.22 -9.53 -32.64
CA PHE A 153 -6.33 -8.90 -33.63
C PHE A 153 -5.15 -9.80 -34.01
N GLY A 154 -4.95 -9.98 -35.32
CA GLY A 154 -3.83 -10.76 -35.86
C GLY A 154 -3.97 -12.27 -35.73
N THR A 155 -5.18 -12.78 -35.43
CA THR A 155 -5.49 -14.20 -35.32
C THR A 155 -6.75 -14.57 -36.11
N ASN A 156 -7.09 -15.86 -36.13
CA ASN A 156 -8.32 -16.38 -36.71
C ASN A 156 -9.39 -16.72 -35.66
N VAL A 157 -9.13 -16.42 -34.37
CA VAL A 157 -10.04 -16.71 -33.26
C VAL A 157 -10.79 -15.47 -32.78
N LYS A 158 -11.77 -15.67 -31.94
CA LYS A 158 -12.61 -14.63 -31.38
C LYS A 158 -12.48 -14.53 -29.86
N ALA A 159 -12.99 -13.46 -29.29
CA ALA A 159 -12.91 -13.16 -27.86
C ALA A 159 -13.41 -14.31 -26.96
N GLN A 160 -14.46 -15.05 -27.40
CA GLN A 160 -14.98 -16.21 -26.65
C GLN A 160 -14.00 -17.38 -26.57
N ASP A 161 -13.07 -17.52 -27.53
CA ASP A 161 -12.13 -18.66 -27.61
C ASP A 161 -10.97 -18.54 -26.63
N ILE A 162 -10.70 -17.30 -26.14
CA ILE A 162 -9.62 -16.99 -25.20
C ILE A 162 -10.11 -16.57 -23.82
N ALA A 163 -11.42 -16.31 -23.65
CA ALA A 163 -11.95 -15.81 -22.38
C ALA A 163 -12.13 -16.93 -21.36
N ILE A 164 -11.65 -16.71 -20.12
CA ILE A 164 -11.91 -17.56 -18.96
C ILE A 164 -13.05 -16.93 -18.15
N LYS A 165 -14.31 -17.32 -18.47
CA LYS A 165 -15.51 -16.71 -17.88
C LYS A 165 -15.65 -16.92 -16.37
N SER A 166 -15.01 -17.93 -15.81
CA SER A 166 -14.97 -18.18 -14.36
C SER A 166 -13.98 -17.26 -13.62
N SER A 167 -13.07 -16.59 -14.33
CA SER A 167 -12.10 -15.65 -13.76
C SER A 167 -12.62 -14.22 -13.93
N THR A 168 -13.12 -13.65 -12.85
CA THR A 168 -13.71 -12.29 -12.83
C THR A 168 -13.15 -11.51 -11.64
N CYS A 169 -13.22 -10.18 -11.73
CA CYS A 169 -12.95 -9.29 -10.62
C CYS A 169 -14.24 -9.07 -9.80
N PRO A 170 -14.26 -9.28 -8.48
CA PRO A 170 -15.46 -9.14 -7.67
C PRO A 170 -15.89 -7.68 -7.44
N TRP A 171 -14.95 -6.74 -7.48
CA TRP A 171 -15.20 -5.32 -7.22
C TRP A 171 -15.37 -4.48 -8.50
N ASN A 172 -14.84 -4.94 -9.63
CA ASN A 172 -15.06 -4.33 -10.96
C ASN A 172 -15.42 -5.42 -11.98
N PRO A 173 -16.70 -5.56 -12.35
CA PRO A 173 -17.17 -6.68 -13.15
C PRO A 173 -16.91 -6.54 -14.66
N ASP A 174 -16.06 -5.62 -15.11
CA ASP A 174 -15.90 -5.28 -16.53
C ASP A 174 -15.22 -6.38 -17.36
N MET A 175 -14.39 -7.23 -16.72
CA MET A 175 -13.47 -8.12 -17.42
C MET A 175 -13.72 -9.61 -17.10
N TYR A 176 -13.32 -10.48 -18.05
CA TYR A 176 -13.02 -11.89 -17.83
C TYR A 176 -11.50 -12.11 -17.91
N GLY A 177 -10.98 -13.15 -17.24
CA GLY A 177 -9.60 -13.57 -17.45
C GLY A 177 -9.35 -14.04 -18.88
N VAL A 178 -8.07 -14.03 -19.29
CA VAL A 178 -7.61 -14.52 -20.59
C VAL A 178 -6.83 -15.81 -20.40
N ASP A 179 -7.11 -16.81 -21.25
CA ASP A 179 -6.28 -18.02 -21.36
C ASP A 179 -4.94 -17.66 -22.05
N ALA A 180 -4.07 -17.02 -21.26
CA ALA A 180 -2.81 -16.47 -21.73
C ALA A 180 -1.74 -17.56 -22.02
N ILE A 181 -1.99 -18.80 -21.64
CA ILE A 181 -1.13 -19.96 -22.01
C ILE A 181 -1.29 -20.27 -23.49
N LYS A 182 -2.48 -20.02 -24.06
CA LYS A 182 -2.69 -20.20 -25.50
C LYS A 182 -1.95 -19.13 -26.31
N PRO A 183 -1.41 -19.49 -27.50
CA PRO A 183 -0.81 -18.52 -28.41
C PRO A 183 -1.71 -17.34 -28.76
N GLU A 184 -3.03 -17.58 -28.85
CA GLU A 184 -4.04 -16.56 -29.17
C GLU A 184 -4.27 -15.61 -27.99
N GLY A 185 -4.19 -16.11 -26.73
CA GLY A 185 -4.22 -15.26 -25.54
C GLY A 185 -2.98 -14.38 -25.45
N GLN A 186 -1.79 -14.92 -25.75
CA GLN A 186 -0.58 -14.10 -25.88
C GLN A 186 -0.70 -13.08 -27.02
N ALA A 187 -1.30 -13.46 -28.17
CA ALA A 187 -1.53 -12.55 -29.28
C ALA A 187 -2.47 -11.40 -28.90
N TYR A 188 -3.49 -11.66 -28.09
CA TYR A 188 -4.35 -10.62 -27.54
C TYR A 188 -3.55 -9.59 -26.72
N TYR A 189 -2.73 -10.05 -25.74
CA TYR A 189 -1.88 -9.15 -24.96
C TYR A 189 -0.85 -8.43 -25.81
N ASN A 190 -0.24 -9.09 -26.81
CA ASN A 190 0.64 -8.42 -27.75
C ASN A 190 -0.06 -7.27 -28.47
N SER A 191 -1.32 -7.44 -28.88
CA SER A 191 -2.07 -6.42 -29.63
C SER A 191 -2.43 -5.22 -28.79
N ILE A 192 -2.86 -5.41 -27.53
CA ILE A 192 -3.21 -4.27 -26.66
C ILE A 192 -1.97 -3.52 -26.19
N VAL A 193 -0.90 -4.23 -25.83
CA VAL A 193 0.34 -3.57 -25.37
C VAL A 193 1.05 -2.86 -26.52
N GLN A 194 1.00 -3.40 -27.75
CA GLN A 194 1.52 -2.70 -28.92
C GLN A 194 0.74 -1.40 -29.16
N MET A 195 -0.59 -1.44 -29.07
CA MET A 195 -1.43 -0.23 -29.17
C MET A 195 -1.06 0.82 -28.12
N TYR A 196 -0.81 0.41 -26.87
CA TYR A 196 -0.35 1.33 -25.82
C TYR A 196 1.06 1.89 -26.10
N ALA A 197 1.95 1.07 -26.63
CA ALA A 197 3.28 1.52 -27.06
C ALA A 197 3.18 2.55 -28.19
N ASP A 198 2.27 2.35 -29.15
CA ASP A 198 2.01 3.28 -30.27
C ASP A 198 1.38 4.59 -29.77
N TRP A 199 0.62 4.56 -28.69
CA TRP A 199 0.12 5.78 -28.01
C TRP A 199 1.23 6.53 -27.24
N GLY A 200 2.38 5.90 -27.01
CA GLY A 200 3.47 6.53 -26.29
C GLY A 200 3.47 6.25 -24.78
N VAL A 201 2.79 5.19 -24.33
CA VAL A 201 2.78 4.79 -22.90
C VAL A 201 4.16 4.35 -22.44
N ASP A 202 4.58 4.82 -21.26
CA ASP A 202 5.85 4.50 -20.59
C ASP A 202 5.68 3.70 -19.30
N TYR A 203 4.45 3.60 -18.79
CA TYR A 203 4.13 2.94 -17.52
C TYR A 203 2.72 2.32 -17.58
N ILE A 204 2.60 1.06 -17.23
CA ILE A 204 1.32 0.36 -17.17
C ILE A 204 1.12 -0.17 -15.76
N LYS A 205 0.07 0.31 -15.07
CA LYS A 205 -0.47 -0.26 -13.84
C LYS A 205 -1.55 -1.24 -14.22
N VAL A 206 -1.39 -2.52 -13.87
CA VAL A 206 -2.37 -3.58 -14.15
C VAL A 206 -3.08 -3.96 -12.88
N ASP A 207 -4.40 -3.89 -12.88
CA ASP A 207 -5.23 -4.18 -11.72
C ASP A 207 -5.90 -5.57 -11.78
N ASP A 208 -6.42 -6.05 -10.64
CA ASP A 208 -7.00 -7.39 -10.42
C ASP A 208 -6.01 -8.53 -10.74
N ILE A 209 -4.70 -8.30 -10.64
CA ILE A 209 -3.69 -9.27 -11.08
C ILE A 209 -2.82 -9.82 -9.95
N SER A 210 -2.72 -9.13 -8.84
CA SER A 210 -1.87 -9.53 -7.70
C SER A 210 -2.60 -10.40 -6.67
N ARG A 211 -3.93 -10.37 -6.67
CA ARG A 211 -4.78 -11.14 -5.76
C ARG A 211 -6.17 -11.40 -6.38
N PRO A 212 -6.65 -12.69 -6.37
CA PRO A 212 -5.93 -13.90 -5.93
C PRO A 212 -4.76 -14.19 -6.86
N TYR A 213 -3.69 -14.80 -6.35
CA TYR A 213 -2.48 -15.09 -7.12
C TYR A 213 -2.51 -16.54 -7.62
N GLY A 214 -3.41 -16.79 -8.58
CA GLY A 214 -3.61 -18.10 -9.20
C GLY A 214 -2.88 -18.28 -10.53
N ASP A 215 -3.08 -19.42 -11.17
CA ASP A 215 -2.40 -19.74 -12.44
C ASP A 215 -2.83 -18.81 -13.58
N VAL A 216 -4.09 -18.34 -13.57
CA VAL A 216 -4.58 -17.35 -14.55
C VAL A 216 -3.79 -16.06 -14.43
N GLN A 217 -3.69 -15.51 -13.21
CA GLN A 217 -2.98 -14.26 -12.98
C GLN A 217 -1.48 -14.38 -13.31
N LYS A 218 -0.84 -15.49 -12.96
CA LYS A 218 0.58 -15.74 -13.33
C LYS A 218 0.78 -15.74 -14.85
N ALA A 219 -0.05 -16.49 -15.58
CA ALA A 219 0.02 -16.56 -17.03
C ALA A 219 -0.24 -15.18 -17.67
N GLU A 220 -1.17 -14.40 -17.13
CA GLU A 220 -1.44 -13.05 -17.62
C GLU A 220 -0.29 -12.07 -17.32
N ILE A 221 0.36 -12.16 -16.14
CA ILE A 221 1.57 -11.37 -15.81
C ILE A 221 2.69 -11.67 -16.82
N GLU A 222 2.96 -12.95 -17.06
CA GLU A 222 3.98 -13.39 -18.02
C GLU A 222 3.65 -12.90 -19.43
N ALA A 223 2.40 -13.04 -19.87
CA ALA A 223 1.97 -12.61 -21.19
C ALA A 223 2.07 -11.09 -21.39
N ILE A 224 1.70 -10.29 -20.38
CA ILE A 224 1.84 -8.83 -20.41
C ILE A 224 3.32 -8.44 -20.45
N ARG A 225 4.18 -9.09 -19.65
CA ARG A 225 5.64 -8.84 -19.67
C ARG A 225 6.21 -9.15 -21.04
N ASN A 226 5.90 -10.33 -21.60
CA ASN A 226 6.34 -10.72 -22.94
C ASN A 226 5.85 -9.74 -24.02
N ALA A 227 4.61 -9.27 -23.90
CA ALA A 227 4.06 -8.28 -24.82
C ALA A 227 4.79 -6.94 -24.75
N ILE A 228 5.12 -6.46 -23.55
CA ILE A 228 5.91 -5.24 -23.36
C ILE A 228 7.30 -5.41 -23.99
N ASP A 229 7.99 -6.50 -23.71
CA ASP A 229 9.33 -6.76 -24.24
C ASP A 229 9.33 -6.83 -25.77
N LYS A 230 8.27 -7.38 -26.36
CA LYS A 230 8.08 -7.47 -27.81
C LYS A 230 7.95 -6.10 -28.48
N THR A 231 7.41 -5.09 -27.82
CA THR A 231 7.31 -3.72 -28.37
C THR A 231 8.68 -3.06 -28.55
N GLY A 232 9.69 -3.49 -27.80
CA GLY A 232 11.00 -2.84 -27.72
C GLY A 232 11.00 -1.48 -27.00
N ARG A 233 9.83 -0.97 -26.54
CA ARG A 233 9.71 0.27 -25.78
C ARG A 233 9.98 0.02 -24.30
N PRO A 234 10.73 0.87 -23.58
CA PRO A 234 10.99 0.74 -22.15
C PRO A 234 9.74 1.16 -21.34
N ILE A 235 8.79 0.24 -21.20
CA ILE A 235 7.57 0.42 -20.43
C ILE A 235 7.74 -0.27 -19.06
N LEU A 236 7.48 0.47 -17.96
CA LEU A 236 7.43 -0.12 -16.62
C LEU A 236 6.12 -0.87 -16.43
N LEU A 237 6.20 -2.04 -15.80
CA LEU A 237 5.06 -2.84 -15.39
C LEU A 237 4.89 -2.78 -13.88
N SER A 238 3.72 -2.32 -13.43
CA SER A 238 3.27 -2.28 -12.04
C SER A 238 2.05 -3.17 -11.85
N LEU A 239 2.08 -4.04 -10.85
CA LEU A 239 1.02 -4.98 -10.54
C LEU A 239 0.18 -4.49 -9.34
N SER A 240 -1.14 -4.49 -9.48
CA SER A 240 -2.13 -3.98 -8.50
C SER A 240 -3.40 -4.88 -8.53
N PRO A 241 -4.30 -4.84 -7.52
CA PRO A 241 -4.04 -4.35 -6.17
C PRO A 241 -3.17 -5.34 -5.39
N GLY A 242 -2.78 -4.96 -4.16
CA GLY A 242 -2.18 -5.92 -3.23
C GLY A 242 -3.26 -6.71 -2.48
N ALA A 243 -2.93 -7.37 -1.38
CA ALA A 243 -1.52 -7.58 -1.06
C ALA A 243 -1.03 -8.79 -1.86
N THR A 244 -0.02 -8.61 -2.68
CA THR A 244 0.64 -9.74 -3.34
C THR A 244 1.13 -10.73 -2.28
N PRO A 245 0.85 -12.04 -2.38
CA PRO A 245 1.36 -13.01 -1.41
C PRO A 245 2.90 -13.06 -1.44
N VAL A 246 3.55 -12.99 -0.27
CA VAL A 246 5.04 -12.97 -0.18
C VAL A 246 5.68 -14.17 -0.87
N LYS A 247 5.01 -15.35 -0.84
CA LYS A 247 5.46 -16.55 -1.57
C LYS A 247 5.54 -16.39 -3.10
N ALA A 248 4.90 -15.36 -3.65
CA ALA A 248 4.98 -15.01 -5.08
C ALA A 248 6.15 -14.07 -5.41
N GLY A 249 6.95 -13.68 -4.41
CA GLY A 249 7.98 -12.65 -4.52
C GLY A 249 8.97 -12.89 -5.66
N GLU A 250 9.47 -14.10 -5.81
CA GLU A 250 10.38 -14.46 -6.90
C GLU A 250 9.72 -14.29 -8.28
N HIS A 251 8.45 -14.70 -8.42
CA HIS A 251 7.74 -14.60 -9.69
C HIS A 251 7.48 -13.13 -10.08
N VAL A 252 6.97 -12.30 -9.15
CA VAL A 252 6.70 -10.88 -9.47
C VAL A 252 7.99 -10.11 -9.73
N MET A 253 9.06 -10.37 -8.97
CA MET A 253 10.39 -9.78 -9.18
C MET A 253 10.93 -10.08 -10.59
N ASN A 254 10.68 -11.30 -11.10
CA ASN A 254 11.16 -11.75 -12.41
C ASN A 254 10.26 -11.34 -13.58
N HIS A 255 9.12 -10.64 -13.34
CA HIS A 255 8.19 -10.27 -14.42
C HIS A 255 7.73 -8.80 -14.35
N ALA A 256 7.87 -8.12 -13.21
CA ALA A 256 7.40 -6.75 -13.03
C ALA A 256 8.47 -5.83 -12.43
N ASN A 257 8.31 -4.53 -12.64
CA ASN A 257 9.14 -3.51 -11.98
C ASN A 257 8.61 -3.14 -10.60
N LEU A 258 7.28 -3.20 -10.42
CA LEU A 258 6.59 -2.88 -9.17
C LEU A 258 5.48 -3.89 -8.92
N TRP A 259 5.20 -4.15 -7.66
CA TRP A 259 4.02 -4.94 -7.24
C TRP A 259 3.52 -4.44 -5.89
N ARG A 260 2.21 -4.29 -5.78
CA ARG A 260 1.55 -3.84 -4.56
C ARG A 260 1.68 -4.85 -3.44
N ILE A 261 2.11 -4.39 -2.28
CA ILE A 261 2.23 -5.20 -1.06
C ILE A 261 1.09 -4.97 -0.08
N THR A 262 0.13 -4.16 -0.46
CA THR A 262 -1.07 -3.79 0.30
C THR A 262 -2.26 -3.64 -0.62
N ASP A 263 -3.48 -3.71 -0.07
CA ASP A 263 -4.68 -3.17 -0.71
C ASP A 263 -4.57 -1.66 -0.88
N ASP A 264 -5.62 -0.99 -1.36
CA ASP A 264 -5.58 0.45 -1.53
C ASP A 264 -5.26 1.16 -0.21
N PHE A 265 -4.17 1.91 -0.26
CA PHE A 265 -3.67 2.66 0.88
C PHE A 265 -4.30 4.05 0.91
N TRP A 266 -5.06 4.32 1.97
CA TRP A 266 -5.66 5.61 2.22
C TRP A 266 -5.14 6.23 3.51
N ASP A 267 -5.49 7.48 3.74
CA ASP A 267 -5.06 8.32 4.84
C ASP A 267 -5.66 7.91 6.20
N SER A 268 -5.27 6.73 6.68
CA SER A 268 -5.57 6.25 8.02
C SER A 268 -4.33 5.66 8.70
N TRP A 269 -4.21 5.89 10.01
CA TRP A 269 -3.10 5.37 10.78
C TRP A 269 -2.99 3.84 10.73
N GLY A 270 -4.11 3.12 10.82
CA GLY A 270 -4.10 1.66 10.79
C GLY A 270 -3.47 1.08 9.52
N LEU A 271 -3.74 1.71 8.36
CA LEU A 271 -3.11 1.33 7.09
C LEU A 271 -1.62 1.67 7.07
N LEU A 272 -1.25 2.84 7.59
CA LEU A 272 0.16 3.25 7.70
C LEU A 272 0.94 2.32 8.65
N TYR A 273 0.36 2.00 9.81
CA TYR A 273 0.97 1.08 10.77
C TYR A 273 1.25 -0.30 10.17
N ALA A 274 0.33 -0.85 9.38
CA ALA A 274 0.52 -2.13 8.72
C ALA A 274 1.72 -2.15 7.75
N MET A 275 2.16 -1.00 7.25
CA MET A 275 3.30 -0.93 6.33
C MET A 275 4.65 -1.20 7.00
N PHE A 276 4.79 -1.06 8.32
CA PHE A 276 6.02 -1.42 9.03
C PHE A 276 6.35 -2.90 8.84
N GLU A 277 5.38 -3.79 9.04
CA GLU A 277 5.56 -5.23 8.82
C GLU A 277 5.67 -5.56 7.31
N ARG A 278 4.79 -4.98 6.49
CA ARG A 278 4.76 -5.29 5.04
C ARG A 278 6.07 -4.93 4.35
N LEU A 279 6.64 -3.76 4.59
CA LEU A 279 7.92 -3.36 4.01
C LEU A 279 9.09 -4.22 4.52
N ASP A 280 9.04 -4.68 5.76
CA ASP A 280 10.07 -5.55 6.33
C ASP A 280 10.07 -6.93 5.68
N VAL A 281 8.93 -7.61 5.62
CA VAL A 281 8.82 -8.96 5.04
C VAL A 281 9.14 -8.98 3.53
N TRP A 282 8.95 -7.86 2.83
CA TRP A 282 9.28 -7.73 1.41
C TRP A 282 10.73 -7.28 1.13
N THR A 283 11.51 -6.99 2.16
CA THR A 283 12.93 -6.58 2.04
C THR A 283 13.78 -7.51 1.16
N PRO A 284 13.65 -8.86 1.21
CA PRO A 284 14.46 -9.76 0.37
C PRO A 284 14.23 -9.63 -1.14
N TYR A 285 13.09 -9.10 -1.55
CA TYR A 285 12.70 -9.00 -2.96
C TYR A 285 12.92 -7.61 -3.56
N ARG A 286 13.43 -6.65 -2.77
CA ARG A 286 13.70 -5.29 -3.23
C ARG A 286 15.11 -5.16 -3.78
N GLY A 287 15.22 -4.58 -4.99
CA GLY A 287 16.52 -4.33 -5.61
C GLY A 287 16.43 -3.37 -6.79
N PRO A 288 17.56 -3.09 -7.44
CA PRO A 288 17.57 -2.23 -8.62
C PRO A 288 16.66 -2.77 -9.73
N GLY A 289 15.69 -1.98 -10.14
CA GLY A 289 14.76 -2.31 -11.22
C GLY A 289 13.50 -3.05 -10.81
N HIS A 290 13.36 -3.42 -9.53
CA HIS A 290 12.20 -4.13 -9.00
C HIS A 290 11.93 -3.74 -7.53
N PHE A 291 10.70 -3.29 -7.26
CA PHE A 291 10.35 -2.68 -5.98
C PHE A 291 9.00 -3.16 -5.46
N PRO A 292 8.95 -3.63 -4.19
CA PRO A 292 7.69 -3.71 -3.45
C PRO A 292 7.07 -2.31 -3.33
N ASP A 293 5.80 -2.20 -3.70
CA ASP A 293 5.07 -0.95 -3.76
C ASP A 293 4.07 -0.84 -2.60
N ALA A 294 4.35 0.06 -1.67
CA ALA A 294 3.49 0.33 -0.52
C ALA A 294 2.30 1.26 -0.86
N ASP A 295 2.09 1.50 -2.16
CA ASP A 295 1.02 2.31 -2.74
C ASP A 295 1.29 3.81 -2.77
N MET A 296 0.31 4.53 -3.29
CA MET A 296 0.31 5.96 -3.52
C MET A 296 0.39 6.72 -2.19
N LEU A 297 0.74 8.00 -2.30
CA LEU A 297 0.86 8.94 -1.17
C LEU A 297 -0.41 9.80 -1.09
N PRO A 298 -1.39 9.48 -0.22
CA PRO A 298 -2.64 10.21 -0.08
C PRO A 298 -2.47 11.43 0.84
N ILE A 299 -1.60 12.36 0.45
CA ILE A 299 -1.31 13.61 1.17
C ILE A 299 -1.74 14.84 0.35
N GLY A 300 -1.74 16.02 0.95
CA GLY A 300 -2.26 17.23 0.32
C GLY A 300 -3.78 17.21 0.18
N ILE A 301 -4.29 17.64 -0.97
CA ILE A 301 -5.73 17.61 -1.30
C ILE A 301 -6.02 16.35 -2.12
N ILE A 302 -6.93 15.51 -1.64
CA ILE A 302 -7.34 14.23 -2.22
C ILE A 302 -8.87 14.12 -2.25
N ASP A 303 -9.40 13.00 -2.75
CA ASP A 303 -10.83 12.64 -2.74
C ASP A 303 -11.69 13.81 -3.22
N PHE A 304 -11.43 14.25 -4.45
CA PHE A 304 -11.99 15.42 -5.13
C PHE A 304 -11.66 16.76 -4.49
N ASN A 305 -11.81 16.96 -3.18
CA ASN A 305 -11.63 18.26 -2.57
C ASN A 305 -11.43 18.23 -1.05
N ARG A 306 -10.89 17.20 -0.47
CA ARG A 306 -10.60 17.19 0.96
C ARG A 306 -9.10 17.12 1.26
N PRO A 307 -8.63 17.76 2.33
CA PRO A 307 -7.27 17.54 2.80
C PRO A 307 -7.11 16.10 3.32
N THR A 308 -5.88 15.61 3.29
CA THR A 308 -5.51 14.37 3.97
C THR A 308 -5.89 14.41 5.45
N LYS A 309 -6.29 13.25 6.00
CA LYS A 309 -6.56 13.09 7.43
C LYS A 309 -5.29 12.85 8.25
N PHE A 310 -4.18 12.51 7.60
CA PHE A 310 -2.92 12.34 8.30
C PHE A 310 -2.50 13.64 9.00
N THR A 311 -2.16 13.53 10.27
CA THR A 311 -1.47 14.59 11.01
C THR A 311 -0.09 14.87 10.38
N LYS A 312 0.54 15.98 10.73
CA LYS A 312 1.90 16.27 10.26
C LYS A 312 2.90 15.19 10.68
N ASP A 313 2.78 14.69 11.90
CA ASP A 313 3.65 13.61 12.41
C ASP A 313 3.47 12.31 11.62
N GLU A 314 2.22 11.96 11.32
CA GLU A 314 1.91 10.80 10.46
C GLU A 314 2.42 10.97 9.03
N GLN A 315 2.40 12.19 8.48
CA GLN A 315 2.99 12.47 7.16
C GLN A 315 4.53 12.34 7.18
N TYR A 316 5.21 12.80 8.25
CA TYR A 316 6.64 12.53 8.44
C TYR A 316 6.94 11.03 8.56
N THR A 317 6.08 10.30 9.27
CA THR A 317 6.19 8.83 9.39
C THR A 317 6.00 8.14 8.04
N LEU A 318 4.96 8.49 7.29
CA LEU A 318 4.69 7.99 5.95
C LEU A 318 5.92 8.19 5.04
N MET A 319 6.37 9.41 4.90
CA MET A 319 7.46 9.74 3.97
C MET A 319 8.80 9.13 4.41
N SER A 320 9.10 9.09 5.72
CA SER A 320 10.30 8.45 6.23
C SER A 320 10.30 6.95 6.00
N LEU A 321 9.14 6.28 6.17
CA LEU A 321 9.00 4.85 5.98
C LEU A 321 9.08 4.47 4.49
N TRP A 322 8.39 5.18 3.59
CA TRP A 322 8.52 4.97 2.14
C TRP A 322 9.94 5.25 1.65
N ALA A 323 10.60 6.27 2.20
CA ALA A 323 11.99 6.56 1.84
C ALA A 323 12.95 5.45 2.27
N ILE A 324 12.96 5.07 3.55
CA ILE A 324 13.89 4.05 4.05
C ILE A 324 13.53 2.64 3.56
N GLY A 325 12.25 2.37 3.33
CA GLY A 325 11.74 1.14 2.73
C GLY A 325 11.95 1.08 1.21
N ARG A 326 12.36 2.18 0.56
CA ARG A 326 12.53 2.31 -0.90
C ARG A 326 11.29 1.89 -1.70
N SER A 327 10.12 2.22 -1.19
CA SER A 327 8.88 2.15 -1.97
C SER A 327 8.90 3.19 -3.09
N PRO A 328 8.26 2.94 -4.23
CA PRO A 328 7.94 4.00 -5.19
C PRO A 328 7.25 5.17 -4.49
N LEU A 329 7.53 6.40 -4.93
CA LEU A 329 6.86 7.60 -4.43
C LEU A 329 5.89 8.10 -5.50
N ILE A 330 4.66 7.61 -5.45
CA ILE A 330 3.58 7.97 -6.38
C ILE A 330 2.60 8.87 -5.64
N PHE A 331 2.66 10.16 -5.89
CA PHE A 331 1.78 11.15 -5.28
C PHE A 331 0.34 11.01 -5.81
N GLY A 332 -0.65 11.05 -4.92
CA GLY A 332 -2.07 10.90 -5.28
C GLY A 332 -2.88 12.20 -5.22
N GLY A 333 -2.34 13.25 -4.62
CA GLY A 333 -3.07 14.51 -4.41
C GLY A 333 -3.03 15.47 -5.61
N ASP A 334 -3.72 16.59 -5.47
CA ASP A 334 -3.84 17.65 -6.48
C ASP A 334 -2.61 18.54 -6.54
N MET A 335 -1.82 18.43 -7.60
CA MET A 335 -0.60 19.23 -7.77
C MET A 335 -0.90 20.70 -8.11
N THR A 336 -2.10 21.02 -8.57
CA THR A 336 -2.50 22.42 -8.85
C THR A 336 -2.82 23.20 -7.57
N ARG A 337 -2.99 22.48 -6.44
CA ARG A 337 -3.30 23.03 -5.10
C ARG A 337 -2.27 22.57 -4.07
N LEU A 338 -1.02 22.40 -4.48
CA LEU A 338 0.06 21.93 -3.64
C LEU A 338 0.46 23.01 -2.62
N ASP A 339 0.23 22.78 -1.33
CA ASP A 339 0.70 23.65 -0.26
C ASP A 339 2.20 23.47 0.00
N ASP A 340 2.82 24.45 0.70
CA ASP A 340 4.26 24.47 0.95
C ASP A 340 4.73 23.26 1.77
N PHE A 341 3.95 22.80 2.76
CA PHE A 341 4.31 21.64 3.56
C PHE A 341 4.30 20.35 2.74
N THR A 342 3.24 20.11 1.99
CA THR A 342 3.16 18.94 1.09
C THR A 342 4.26 18.97 0.03
N LYS A 343 4.56 20.15 -0.51
CA LYS A 343 5.66 20.32 -1.47
C LYS A 343 7.00 19.99 -0.83
N GLU A 344 7.29 20.50 0.38
CA GLU A 344 8.51 20.19 1.13
C GLU A 344 8.65 18.70 1.39
N MET A 345 7.57 18.03 1.82
CA MET A 345 7.55 16.57 2.02
C MET A 345 7.96 15.81 0.74
N LEU A 346 7.43 16.18 -0.42
CA LEU A 346 7.69 15.51 -1.69
C LEU A 346 9.06 15.84 -2.29
N THR A 347 9.61 17.01 -2.00
CA THR A 347 10.82 17.53 -2.69
C THR A 347 12.05 17.64 -1.83
N ASN A 348 12.00 17.24 -0.53
CA ASN A 348 13.15 17.25 0.35
C ASN A 348 14.31 16.42 -0.26
N PRO A 349 15.45 17.05 -0.62
CA PRO A 349 16.51 16.38 -1.36
C PRO A 349 17.20 15.29 -0.56
N GLU A 350 17.27 15.40 0.76
CA GLU A 350 17.93 14.40 1.61
C GLU A 350 17.03 13.16 1.79
N MET A 351 15.72 13.35 1.98
CA MET A 351 14.74 12.24 1.99
C MET A 351 14.75 11.50 0.64
N LEU A 352 14.77 12.25 -0.46
CA LEU A 352 14.84 11.67 -1.81
C LEU A 352 16.13 10.87 -2.03
N LYS A 353 17.28 11.30 -1.52
CA LYS A 353 18.52 10.51 -1.56
C LYS A 353 18.36 9.17 -0.82
N VAL A 354 17.71 9.16 0.35
CA VAL A 354 17.44 7.91 1.06
C VAL A 354 16.62 6.97 0.18
N ASN A 355 15.52 7.43 -0.40
CA ASN A 355 14.69 6.61 -1.28
C ASN A 355 15.43 6.13 -2.54
N GLN A 356 16.15 7.03 -3.20
CA GLN A 356 16.69 6.81 -4.54
C GLN A 356 18.05 6.13 -4.56
N GLU A 357 18.86 6.25 -3.51
CA GLU A 357 20.28 5.89 -3.55
C GLU A 357 20.70 4.89 -2.48
N SER A 358 20.01 4.84 -1.33
CA SER A 358 20.40 3.96 -0.22
C SER A 358 20.41 2.47 -0.61
N THR A 359 21.23 1.70 0.10
CA THR A 359 21.37 0.26 -0.08
C THR A 359 21.27 -0.47 1.27
N ASN A 360 21.10 -1.80 1.24
CA ASN A 360 21.02 -2.64 2.45
C ASN A 360 19.96 -2.16 3.46
N ASN A 361 18.86 -1.61 2.97
CA ASN A 361 17.76 -1.11 3.78
C ASN A 361 17.10 -2.26 4.53
N ARG A 362 16.97 -2.14 5.85
CA ARG A 362 16.38 -3.16 6.71
C ARG A 362 15.84 -2.59 8.01
N GLN A 363 14.87 -3.25 8.57
CA GLN A 363 14.44 -3.03 9.94
C GLN A 363 15.52 -3.55 10.91
N VAL A 364 15.90 -2.75 11.90
CA VAL A 364 16.85 -3.12 12.95
C VAL A 364 16.13 -3.83 14.08
N TYR A 365 14.99 -3.25 14.50
CA TYR A 365 14.07 -3.82 15.45
C TYR A 365 12.68 -3.18 15.33
N ASN A 366 11.68 -3.89 15.87
CA ASN A 366 10.35 -3.38 16.21
C ASN A 366 10.02 -3.94 17.59
N GLU A 367 10.18 -3.14 18.63
CA GLU A 367 9.93 -3.53 20.00
C GLU A 367 8.89 -2.60 20.63
N LYS A 368 7.76 -3.16 21.02
CA LYS A 368 6.62 -2.41 21.58
C LYS A 368 6.21 -1.23 20.69
N ASN A 369 6.20 -1.44 19.36
CA ASN A 369 5.88 -0.43 18.36
C ASN A 369 6.85 0.79 18.33
N LEU A 370 8.03 0.66 18.94
CA LEU A 370 9.17 1.53 18.66
C LEU A 370 10.01 0.87 17.58
N VAL A 371 10.15 1.53 16.43
CA VAL A 371 10.71 0.91 15.23
C VAL A 371 11.94 1.66 14.75
N VAL A 372 12.96 0.91 14.39
CA VAL A 372 14.20 1.47 13.83
C VAL A 372 14.54 0.77 12.52
N TRP A 373 14.80 1.57 11.51
CA TRP A 373 15.34 1.15 10.23
C TRP A 373 16.71 1.74 9.99
N THR A 374 17.54 1.04 9.22
CA THR A 374 18.84 1.53 8.76
C THR A 374 19.05 1.20 7.28
N ALA A 375 19.91 2.00 6.66
CA ALA A 375 20.41 1.75 5.30
C ALA A 375 21.83 2.28 5.16
N ASP A 376 22.56 1.77 4.17
CA ASP A 376 23.90 2.25 3.85
C ASP A 376 23.84 3.46 2.92
N VAL A 377 24.72 4.42 3.15
CA VAL A 377 25.01 5.49 2.20
C VAL A 377 26.03 4.97 1.20
N PRO A 378 25.76 5.00 -0.11
CA PRO A 378 26.71 4.52 -1.12
C PRO A 378 28.09 5.18 -1.00
N ASP A 379 29.13 4.39 -1.18
CA ASP A 379 30.53 4.82 -1.15
C ASP A 379 30.95 5.57 0.14
N SER A 380 30.30 5.27 1.27
CA SER A 380 30.52 5.91 2.57
C SER A 380 30.40 4.92 3.72
N GLU A 381 31.02 5.25 4.86
CA GLU A 381 30.80 4.57 6.15
C GLU A 381 29.53 5.08 6.86
N ASP A 382 28.90 6.12 6.35
CA ASP A 382 27.71 6.73 6.92
C ASP A 382 26.50 5.78 6.80
N LYS A 383 25.54 5.99 7.69
CA LYS A 383 24.26 5.27 7.68
C LYS A 383 23.10 6.24 7.60
N TYR A 384 22.07 5.87 6.85
CA TYR A 384 20.74 6.42 7.03
C TYR A 384 20.04 5.65 8.13
N VAL A 385 19.32 6.36 8.98
CA VAL A 385 18.55 5.80 10.10
C VAL A 385 17.19 6.48 10.15
N ALA A 386 16.14 5.69 10.23
CA ALA A 386 14.82 6.18 10.52
C ALA A 386 14.36 5.65 11.88
N LEU A 387 13.87 6.55 12.73
CA LEU A 387 13.32 6.26 14.06
C LEU A 387 11.84 6.57 14.05
N PHE A 388 11.02 5.65 14.56
CA PHE A 388 9.57 5.76 14.55
C PHE A 388 8.99 5.42 15.92
N ASN A 389 8.12 6.28 16.43
CA ASN A 389 7.20 5.96 17.49
C ASN A 389 5.86 5.56 16.86
N ALA A 390 5.72 4.28 16.55
CA ALA A 390 4.49 3.73 15.96
C ALA A 390 3.47 3.28 17.03
N GLN A 391 3.64 3.69 18.27
CA GLN A 391 2.73 3.38 19.37
C GLN A 391 1.40 4.11 19.21
N SER A 392 0.33 3.44 19.59
CA SER A 392 -1.01 4.01 19.75
C SER A 392 -1.46 3.91 21.20
N LYS A 393 -2.43 4.73 21.59
CA LYS A 393 -3.07 4.58 22.90
C LYS A 393 -3.65 3.18 23.00
N GLY A 394 -3.22 2.40 23.96
CA GLY A 394 -3.65 1.00 24.14
C GLY A 394 -2.65 -0.09 23.75
N ASP A 395 -1.54 0.24 23.09
CA ASP A 395 -0.51 -0.75 22.72
C ASP A 395 0.18 -1.41 23.94
N ASN A 396 0.19 -0.73 25.08
CA ASN A 396 0.74 -1.23 26.34
C ASN A 396 -0.28 -2.03 27.17
N ILE A 397 -1.46 -2.34 26.61
CA ILE A 397 -2.49 -3.09 27.30
C ILE A 397 -2.08 -4.56 27.33
N ASP A 398 -1.93 -5.09 28.53
CA ASP A 398 -1.72 -6.53 28.73
C ASP A 398 -3.09 -7.25 28.67
N PHE A 399 -3.41 -7.77 27.51
CA PHE A 399 -4.65 -8.53 27.30
C PHE A 399 -4.70 -9.86 28.05
N ALA A 400 -3.58 -10.36 28.58
CA ALA A 400 -3.57 -11.52 29.46
C ALA A 400 -4.33 -11.25 30.79
N ASN A 401 -4.43 -9.97 31.19
CA ASN A 401 -5.17 -9.51 32.35
C ASN A 401 -6.59 -9.02 31.99
N ALA A 402 -7.14 -9.42 30.85
CA ALA A 402 -8.50 -9.05 30.45
C ALA A 402 -9.54 -9.47 31.51
N SER A 403 -10.50 -8.58 31.75
CA SER A 403 -11.65 -8.86 32.62
C SER A 403 -12.56 -9.94 32.01
N TYR A 404 -12.53 -10.06 30.69
CA TYR A 404 -13.20 -11.09 29.90
C TYR A 404 -12.44 -11.30 28.56
N ALA A 405 -12.34 -12.57 28.16
CA ALA A 405 -11.90 -12.95 26.82
C ALA A 405 -12.79 -14.12 26.32
N SER A 406 -13.29 -14.03 25.11
CA SER A 406 -14.07 -15.11 24.49
C SER A 406 -13.16 -16.26 24.07
N PRO A 407 -13.70 -17.48 23.83
CA PRO A 407 -13.05 -18.44 22.96
C PRO A 407 -12.92 -17.82 21.54
N VAL A 408 -12.19 -18.51 20.66
CA VAL A 408 -12.17 -18.14 19.22
C VAL A 408 -13.58 -18.27 18.65
N ILE A 409 -14.10 -17.20 18.07
CA ILE A 409 -15.38 -17.13 17.39
C ILE A 409 -15.11 -17.01 15.89
N ALA A 410 -15.68 -17.90 15.09
CA ALA A 410 -15.39 -17.94 13.65
C ALA A 410 -16.66 -18.11 12.80
N GLY A 411 -16.66 -17.49 11.62
CA GLY A 411 -17.72 -17.57 10.62
C GLY A 411 -18.78 -16.49 10.75
N ASN A 412 -19.37 -16.10 9.61
CA ASN A 412 -20.37 -15.05 9.53
C ASN A 412 -21.59 -15.36 10.42
N GLY A 413 -22.04 -14.37 11.19
CA GLY A 413 -23.15 -14.48 12.13
C GLY A 413 -22.82 -15.20 13.45
N SER A 414 -21.62 -15.81 13.56
CA SER A 414 -21.15 -16.37 14.84
C SER A 414 -20.99 -15.27 15.87
N SER A 415 -21.45 -15.53 17.09
CA SER A 415 -21.55 -14.48 18.10
C SER A 415 -21.29 -14.96 19.51
N GLN A 416 -20.97 -14.01 20.38
CA GLN A 416 -20.72 -14.22 21.79
C GLN A 416 -21.42 -13.14 22.64
N GLU A 417 -22.28 -13.55 23.56
CA GLU A 417 -22.81 -12.66 24.59
C GLU A 417 -21.74 -12.38 25.63
N ILE A 418 -21.59 -11.10 25.97
CA ILE A 418 -20.53 -10.62 26.87
C ILE A 418 -21.18 -9.79 27.97
N SER A 419 -20.85 -10.13 29.21
CA SER A 419 -21.27 -9.38 30.39
C SER A 419 -20.10 -9.27 31.37
N VAL A 420 -19.72 -8.04 31.73
CA VAL A 420 -18.54 -7.76 32.58
C VAL A 420 -18.89 -6.75 33.65
N SER A 421 -18.48 -6.97 34.90
CA SER A 421 -18.57 -5.96 35.94
C SER A 421 -17.61 -4.81 35.67
N VAL A 422 -18.14 -3.58 35.63
CA VAL A 422 -17.35 -2.35 35.47
C VAL A 422 -17.26 -1.53 36.76
N LYS A 423 -17.70 -2.09 37.85
CA LYS A 423 -17.68 -1.46 39.17
C LYS A 423 -16.27 -1.00 39.54
N ASP A 424 -16.13 0.22 39.99
CA ASP A 424 -14.85 0.86 40.36
C ASP A 424 -13.87 1.01 39.19
N GLY A 425 -14.29 0.72 37.93
CA GLY A 425 -13.53 0.96 36.72
C GLY A 425 -13.42 2.46 36.41
N LYS A 426 -12.30 2.85 35.82
CA LYS A 426 -12.05 4.21 35.31
C LYS A 426 -12.05 4.22 33.78
N LYS A 427 -11.60 3.13 33.15
CA LYS A 427 -11.63 2.97 31.69
C LYS A 427 -12.18 1.61 31.31
N LEU A 428 -12.90 1.56 30.20
CA LEU A 428 -13.36 0.35 29.54
C LEU A 428 -12.61 0.20 28.21
N VAL A 429 -11.96 -0.92 28.03
CA VAL A 429 -11.28 -1.25 26.78
C VAL A 429 -12.00 -2.43 26.13
N LEU A 430 -12.49 -2.21 24.92
CA LEU A 430 -12.96 -3.28 24.04
C LEU A 430 -11.82 -3.59 23.07
N PHE A 431 -11.45 -4.86 22.97
CA PHE A 431 -10.41 -5.27 22.02
C PHE A 431 -10.84 -6.51 21.23
N VAL A 432 -10.34 -6.61 20.03
CA VAL A 432 -10.51 -7.79 19.17
C VAL A 432 -9.15 -8.20 18.64
N ASN A 433 -8.76 -9.45 18.94
CA ASN A 433 -7.59 -10.07 18.37
C ASN A 433 -8.01 -11.04 17.25
N ASP A 434 -7.08 -11.40 16.37
CA ASP A 434 -7.27 -12.51 15.44
C ASP A 434 -7.45 -13.84 16.20
N GLY A 435 -8.03 -14.82 15.56
CA GLY A 435 -8.21 -16.17 16.14
C GLY A 435 -6.94 -17.02 16.11
N GLY A 436 -5.78 -16.44 15.81
CA GLY A 436 -4.49 -17.13 15.67
C GLY A 436 -4.19 -17.62 14.25
N ASN A 437 -4.99 -17.24 13.25
CA ASN A 437 -4.84 -17.60 11.83
C ASN A 437 -4.50 -16.39 10.93
N GLY A 438 -4.16 -15.23 11.53
CA GLY A 438 -4.04 -13.93 10.87
C GLY A 438 -5.37 -13.16 10.89
N PHE A 439 -5.31 -11.90 10.51
CA PHE A 439 -6.45 -10.98 10.65
C PHE A 439 -7.26 -10.78 9.35
N ASP A 440 -6.99 -11.53 8.29
CA ASP A 440 -7.69 -11.40 7.02
C ASP A 440 -9.19 -11.71 7.16
N TRP A 441 -10.05 -10.74 6.78
CA TRP A 441 -11.52 -10.81 6.84
C TRP A 441 -12.12 -10.79 8.26
N ASP A 442 -11.38 -10.43 9.28
CA ASP A 442 -11.82 -10.36 10.67
C ASP A 442 -12.69 -9.14 10.98
N HIS A 443 -13.71 -8.94 10.15
CA HIS A 443 -14.72 -7.89 10.35
C HIS A 443 -15.66 -8.27 11.49
N VAL A 444 -15.86 -7.37 12.43
CA VAL A 444 -16.65 -7.60 13.64
C VAL A 444 -17.61 -6.48 13.96
N ALA A 445 -18.60 -6.79 14.80
CA ALA A 445 -19.48 -5.85 15.46
C ALA A 445 -19.56 -6.10 16.96
N TRP A 446 -19.51 -5.02 17.74
CA TRP A 446 -19.97 -4.96 19.11
C TRP A 446 -21.42 -4.46 19.08
N VAL A 447 -22.40 -5.37 19.12
CA VAL A 447 -23.82 -5.06 19.00
C VAL A 447 -24.38 -4.67 20.36
N ASP A 448 -25.16 -3.61 20.40
CA ASP A 448 -25.80 -3.05 21.59
C ASP A 448 -24.85 -2.99 22.81
N PRO A 449 -23.73 -2.27 22.72
CA PRO A 449 -22.80 -2.12 23.83
C PRO A 449 -23.37 -1.13 24.87
N VAL A 450 -23.80 -1.65 26.03
CA VAL A 450 -24.54 -0.89 27.05
C VAL A 450 -23.91 -1.00 28.42
N LEU A 451 -23.79 0.12 29.11
CA LEU A 451 -23.49 0.21 30.55
C LEU A 451 -24.79 0.26 31.35
N HIS A 452 -24.91 -0.59 32.36
CA HIS A 452 -26.06 -0.65 33.26
C HIS A 452 -25.69 -0.22 34.67
N GLY A 453 -26.58 0.54 35.33
CA GLY A 453 -26.37 0.98 36.69
C GLY A 453 -27.60 1.68 37.28
N PRO A 454 -27.53 2.13 38.55
CA PRO A 454 -28.64 2.80 39.23
C PRO A 454 -29.17 4.02 38.53
N LYS A 455 -28.37 4.65 37.66
CA LYS A 455 -28.74 5.83 36.87
C LYS A 455 -29.49 5.49 35.56
N GLY A 456 -29.74 4.20 35.31
CA GLY A 456 -30.29 3.67 34.07
C GLY A 456 -29.20 3.16 33.12
N ASP A 457 -29.61 2.88 31.89
CA ASP A 457 -28.74 2.33 30.83
C ASP A 457 -28.09 3.47 30.02
N LEU A 458 -26.83 3.24 29.64
CA LEU A 458 -26.07 4.17 28.78
C LEU A 458 -25.39 3.39 27.66
N LYS A 459 -25.71 3.71 26.41
CA LYS A 459 -25.07 3.09 25.26
C LYS A 459 -23.67 3.64 25.05
N LEU A 460 -22.68 2.79 24.77
CA LEU A 460 -21.33 3.25 24.41
C LEU A 460 -21.31 4.01 23.09
N THR A 461 -22.28 3.76 22.20
CA THR A 461 -22.44 4.51 20.94
C THR A 461 -22.78 5.99 21.14
N ASP A 462 -23.29 6.36 22.34
CA ASP A 462 -23.58 7.75 22.72
C ASP A 462 -22.37 8.43 23.39
N LEU A 463 -21.33 7.65 23.70
CA LEU A 463 -20.11 8.17 24.32
C LEU A 463 -19.01 8.39 23.28
N LYS A 464 -18.14 9.34 23.58
CA LYS A 464 -16.92 9.55 22.80
C LYS A 464 -15.80 8.67 23.37
N TRP A 465 -15.17 7.87 22.53
CA TRP A 465 -13.98 7.10 22.93
C TRP A 465 -12.74 7.99 23.11
N ILE A 466 -11.81 7.59 23.96
CA ILE A 466 -10.48 8.20 24.10
C ILE A 466 -9.62 7.88 22.89
N ASN A 467 -9.71 6.62 22.44
CA ASN A 467 -9.00 6.10 21.28
C ASN A 467 -9.79 4.95 20.65
N ALA A 468 -9.69 4.79 19.34
CA ALA A 468 -10.22 3.64 18.63
C ALA A 468 -9.29 3.30 17.47
N THR A 469 -8.81 2.05 17.45
CA THR A 469 -8.01 1.49 16.35
C THR A 469 -8.78 0.37 15.67
N SER A 470 -8.43 0.11 14.42
CA SER A 470 -8.96 -1.00 13.63
C SER A 470 -7.86 -1.50 12.70
N GLY A 471 -7.66 -2.81 12.63
CA GLY A 471 -6.61 -3.41 11.81
C GLY A 471 -6.81 -3.19 10.30
N TRP A 472 -8.04 -2.95 9.90
CA TRP A 472 -8.42 -2.50 8.56
C TRP A 472 -9.66 -1.61 8.65
N GLY A 473 -9.75 -0.61 7.74
CA GLY A 473 -10.82 0.38 7.78
C GLY A 473 -10.75 1.24 9.05
N ASN A 474 -11.91 1.52 9.64
CA ASN A 474 -12.02 2.31 10.86
C ASN A 474 -12.96 1.66 11.88
N ALA A 475 -12.76 1.93 13.16
CA ALA A 475 -13.82 1.73 14.14
C ALA A 475 -14.93 2.77 13.90
N ASN A 476 -16.18 2.32 13.76
CA ASN A 476 -17.30 3.19 13.42
C ASN A 476 -18.50 2.91 14.31
N VAL A 477 -19.22 3.95 14.70
CA VAL A 477 -20.53 3.84 15.35
C VAL A 477 -21.59 3.59 14.26
N ASP A 478 -22.43 2.57 14.46
CA ASP A 478 -23.54 2.15 13.61
C ASP A 478 -23.17 1.84 12.14
N LYS A 479 -21.89 1.64 11.90
CA LYS A 479 -21.32 1.25 10.61
C LYS A 479 -20.28 0.17 10.80
N ALA A 480 -20.11 -0.68 9.77
CA ALA A 480 -19.01 -1.63 9.70
C ALA A 480 -17.66 -0.90 9.51
N CYS A 481 -16.54 -1.62 9.66
CA CYS A 481 -15.20 -1.06 9.52
C CYS A 481 -14.92 -0.43 8.14
N ASP A 482 -15.63 -0.87 7.10
CA ASP A 482 -15.60 -0.32 5.74
C ASP A 482 -16.51 0.91 5.53
N GLY A 483 -17.19 1.37 6.57
CA GLY A 483 -18.09 2.53 6.53
C GLY A 483 -19.50 2.23 6.02
N GLN A 484 -19.79 0.99 5.60
CA GLN A 484 -21.16 0.57 5.22
C GLN A 484 -22.05 0.48 6.47
N PRO A 485 -23.40 0.51 6.32
CA PRO A 485 -24.31 0.28 7.42
C PRO A 485 -24.00 -1.02 8.17
N LEU A 486 -24.05 -0.97 9.52
CA LEU A 486 -23.78 -2.15 10.34
C LEU A 486 -24.93 -3.14 10.21
N MET A 487 -24.66 -4.29 9.60
CA MET A 487 -25.65 -5.33 9.31
C MET A 487 -25.27 -6.64 9.98
N VAL A 488 -26.22 -7.28 10.65
CA VAL A 488 -26.11 -8.64 11.20
C VAL A 488 -27.32 -9.43 10.71
N ASP A 489 -27.09 -10.59 10.09
CA ASP A 489 -28.14 -11.45 9.52
C ASP A 489 -29.14 -10.69 8.63
N GLY A 490 -28.63 -9.75 7.83
CA GLY A 490 -29.45 -8.93 6.91
C GLY A 490 -30.27 -7.84 7.57
N LYS A 491 -30.10 -7.59 8.87
CA LYS A 491 -30.79 -6.54 9.63
C LYS A 491 -29.81 -5.46 10.07
N SER A 492 -30.22 -4.21 9.99
CA SER A 492 -29.46 -3.11 10.58
C SER A 492 -29.50 -3.20 12.10
N VAL A 493 -28.32 -3.05 12.73
CA VAL A 493 -28.15 -3.06 14.19
C VAL A 493 -27.43 -1.83 14.66
N THR A 494 -27.63 -1.45 15.92
CA THR A 494 -26.83 -0.43 16.59
C THR A 494 -25.58 -1.05 17.23
N GLY A 495 -24.45 -0.34 17.18
CA GLY A 495 -23.23 -0.89 17.76
C GLY A 495 -21.96 -0.25 17.19
N ILE A 496 -20.85 -0.95 17.35
CA ILE A 496 -19.54 -0.48 16.89
C ILE A 496 -18.95 -1.53 15.97
N GLY A 497 -18.75 -1.18 14.70
CA GLY A 497 -18.03 -2.02 13.75
C GLY A 497 -16.53 -1.76 13.83
N ALA A 498 -15.74 -2.83 13.76
CA ALA A 498 -14.27 -2.79 13.73
C ALA A 498 -13.70 -3.97 12.95
N HIS A 499 -12.38 -4.06 12.88
CA HIS A 499 -11.65 -5.19 12.28
C HIS A 499 -10.48 -5.58 13.22
N ALA A 500 -10.22 -6.86 13.40
CA ALA A 500 -9.05 -7.28 14.16
C ALA A 500 -7.74 -6.81 13.46
N LYS A 501 -6.69 -6.37 14.18
CA LYS A 501 -6.69 -6.17 15.62
C LYS A 501 -7.24 -4.77 15.93
N SER A 502 -8.17 -4.69 16.86
CA SER A 502 -8.75 -3.40 17.26
C SER A 502 -8.70 -3.19 18.76
N VAL A 503 -8.58 -1.94 19.17
CA VAL A 503 -8.65 -1.50 20.56
C VAL A 503 -9.48 -0.22 20.63
N ILE A 504 -10.55 -0.23 21.41
CA ILE A 504 -11.43 0.91 21.61
C ILE A 504 -11.49 1.22 23.11
N ILE A 505 -11.17 2.44 23.49
CA ILE A 505 -10.99 2.85 24.89
C ILE A 505 -11.98 3.95 25.24
N TYR A 506 -12.75 3.74 26.30
CA TYR A 506 -13.68 4.71 26.85
C TYR A 506 -13.29 5.13 28.28
N GLU A 507 -13.51 6.40 28.64
CA GLU A 507 -13.68 6.75 30.05
C GLU A 507 -14.98 6.14 30.57
N LEU A 508 -14.93 5.48 31.74
CA LEU A 508 -16.10 4.94 32.40
C LEU A 508 -16.75 6.02 33.26
N PRO A 509 -17.99 6.43 32.97
CA PRO A 509 -18.74 7.32 33.84
C PRO A 509 -19.03 6.66 35.19
N GLU A 510 -19.00 7.42 36.25
CA GLU A 510 -19.28 6.94 37.60
C GLU A 510 -20.74 6.48 37.75
N GLY A 511 -20.95 5.39 38.51
CA GLY A 511 -22.25 4.85 38.89
C GLY A 511 -22.79 3.77 37.94
N TYR A 512 -21.96 3.22 37.07
CA TYR A 512 -22.30 2.02 36.30
C TYR A 512 -21.64 0.80 36.93
N GLU A 513 -22.34 -0.34 36.86
CA GLU A 513 -21.92 -1.57 37.54
C GLU A 513 -21.63 -2.71 36.56
N THR A 514 -22.31 -2.76 35.42
CA THR A 514 -22.19 -3.85 34.46
C THR A 514 -22.14 -3.30 33.04
N PHE A 515 -21.29 -3.87 32.22
CA PHE A 515 -21.24 -3.67 30.77
C PHE A 515 -21.76 -4.94 30.08
N THR A 516 -22.65 -4.78 29.10
CA THR A 516 -23.12 -5.87 28.25
C THR A 516 -23.02 -5.53 26.78
N THR A 517 -22.77 -6.54 25.96
CA THR A 517 -22.77 -6.43 24.51
C THR A 517 -22.81 -7.81 23.86
N LYS A 518 -23.06 -7.87 22.56
CA LYS A 518 -22.91 -9.09 21.77
C LYS A 518 -21.82 -8.87 20.71
N GLY A 519 -20.71 -9.61 20.82
CA GLY A 519 -19.68 -9.68 19.80
C GLY A 519 -20.13 -10.55 18.62
N VAL A 520 -20.02 -10.07 17.37
CA VAL A 520 -20.48 -10.77 16.15
C VAL A 520 -19.39 -10.72 15.09
N VAL A 521 -19.11 -11.84 14.43
CA VAL A 521 -18.24 -11.93 13.23
C VAL A 521 -19.09 -11.66 11.98
N LEU A 522 -18.60 -10.79 11.09
CA LEU A 522 -19.36 -10.29 9.94
C LEU A 522 -18.94 -10.91 8.59
N LYS A 523 -17.95 -11.81 8.57
CA LYS A 523 -17.47 -12.46 7.33
C LYS A 523 -17.27 -13.96 7.53
N GLU A 524 -17.50 -14.73 6.48
CA GLU A 524 -17.46 -16.21 6.52
C GLU A 524 -16.11 -16.77 6.94
N THR A 525 -15.03 -16.14 6.55
CA THR A 525 -13.65 -16.58 6.84
C THR A 525 -13.04 -15.90 8.05
N GLY A 526 -13.73 -14.94 8.67
CA GLY A 526 -13.26 -14.24 9.87
C GLY A 526 -13.19 -15.15 11.09
N SER A 527 -12.17 -14.98 11.91
CA SER A 527 -12.01 -15.71 13.17
C SER A 527 -11.31 -14.83 14.22
N VAL A 528 -11.99 -14.60 15.35
CA VAL A 528 -11.57 -13.57 16.31
C VAL A 528 -11.72 -14.00 17.76
N VAL A 529 -11.03 -13.28 18.65
CA VAL A 529 -11.26 -13.29 20.09
C VAL A 529 -11.74 -11.91 20.51
N PHE A 530 -12.95 -11.82 21.09
CA PHE A 530 -13.45 -10.61 21.72
C PHE A 530 -12.93 -10.52 23.15
N GLY A 531 -12.46 -9.35 23.55
CA GLY A 531 -12.00 -9.12 24.90
C GLY A 531 -12.46 -7.80 25.49
N VAL A 532 -12.65 -7.80 26.80
CA VAL A 532 -12.99 -6.62 27.58
C VAL A 532 -12.01 -6.49 28.72
N LEU A 533 -11.42 -5.31 28.90
CA LEU A 533 -10.58 -4.99 30.02
C LEU A 533 -11.16 -3.78 30.76
N VAL A 534 -11.32 -3.91 32.06
CA VAL A 534 -11.76 -2.82 32.96
C VAL A 534 -10.54 -2.33 33.73
N ASP A 535 -10.05 -1.14 33.35
CA ASP A 535 -8.94 -0.51 34.05
C ASP A 535 -9.43 0.31 35.25
N LYS A 536 -8.77 0.12 36.39
CA LYS A 536 -9.06 0.80 37.66
C LYS A 536 -8.17 2.04 37.89
N GLY A 537 -7.60 2.61 36.83
CA GLY A 537 -6.78 3.81 36.87
C GLY A 537 -5.28 3.55 36.89
N ILE A 538 -4.84 2.38 36.38
CA ILE A 538 -3.42 1.99 36.29
C ILE A 538 -2.86 2.31 34.89
N MET A 539 -3.72 2.39 33.87
CA MET A 539 -3.27 2.59 32.49
C MET A 539 -2.83 4.05 32.27
N GLU A 540 -1.55 4.20 31.95
CA GLU A 540 -0.98 5.44 31.42
C GLU A 540 -0.78 5.29 29.92
N PHE A 541 -1.08 6.36 29.17
CA PHE A 541 -0.79 6.46 27.74
C PHE A 541 0.28 7.52 27.56
N PRO A 542 1.56 7.14 27.39
CA PRO A 542 2.60 8.13 27.15
C PRO A 542 2.30 8.86 25.85
N GLU A 543 2.31 10.19 25.89
CA GLU A 543 2.09 11.04 24.72
C GLU A 543 3.30 11.04 23.78
N ALA A 544 4.47 10.74 24.32
CA ALA A 544 5.72 10.63 23.57
C ALA A 544 6.59 9.51 24.13
N SER A 545 7.49 8.98 23.30
CA SER A 545 8.45 7.94 23.68
C SER A 545 9.81 8.16 23.04
N ASP A 546 10.86 7.80 23.79
CA ASP A 546 12.23 7.76 23.28
C ASP A 546 12.44 6.55 22.36
N VAL A 547 12.85 6.82 21.12
CA VAL A 547 13.28 5.79 20.17
C VAL A 547 14.78 5.90 20.00
N LYS A 548 15.51 4.80 20.13
CA LYS A 548 16.96 4.79 20.14
C LYS A 548 17.58 3.81 19.15
N VAL A 549 18.75 4.13 18.64
CA VAL A 549 19.58 3.23 17.83
C VAL A 549 20.95 3.08 18.49
N ASP A 550 21.36 1.85 18.78
CA ASP A 550 22.74 1.53 19.17
C ASP A 550 23.62 1.54 17.92
N PHE A 551 24.70 2.27 17.94
CA PHE A 551 25.61 2.43 16.79
C PHE A 551 26.25 1.10 16.35
N LYS A 552 26.50 0.19 17.29
CA LYS A 552 27.07 -1.12 16.99
C LYS A 552 26.12 -1.96 16.14
N THR A 553 24.79 -1.88 16.37
CA THR A 553 23.79 -2.65 15.62
C THR A 553 23.69 -2.24 14.15
N ILE A 554 24.09 -1.00 13.84
CA ILE A 554 24.14 -0.44 12.48
C ILE A 554 25.57 -0.39 11.89
N GLY A 555 26.54 -1.01 12.58
CA GLY A 555 27.92 -1.14 12.09
C GLY A 555 28.82 0.08 12.33
N ILE A 556 28.40 1.06 13.13
CA ILE A 556 29.20 2.24 13.48
C ILE A 556 29.99 1.98 14.76
N LYS A 557 31.27 2.34 14.74
CA LYS A 557 32.18 2.20 15.88
C LYS A 557 32.49 3.57 16.51
N GLY A 558 32.36 3.67 17.83
CA GLY A 558 32.79 4.85 18.58
C GLY A 558 31.77 6.00 18.57
N LYS A 559 32.26 7.20 18.23
CA LYS A 559 31.42 8.41 18.17
C LYS A 559 30.87 8.60 16.75
N ALA A 560 29.70 9.20 16.64
CA ALA A 560 29.15 9.58 15.34
C ALA A 560 28.43 10.93 15.41
N LYS A 561 28.52 11.68 14.34
CA LYS A 561 27.78 12.90 14.10
C LYS A 561 26.42 12.56 13.52
N VAL A 562 25.39 13.22 13.99
CA VAL A 562 23.99 13.02 13.56
C VAL A 562 23.46 14.29 12.90
N ILE A 563 22.88 14.12 11.71
CA ILE A 563 22.19 15.17 10.95
C ILE A 563 20.75 14.74 10.77
N ASP A 564 19.82 15.62 11.11
CA ASP A 564 18.39 15.47 10.85
C ASP A 564 18.10 15.86 9.39
N LEU A 565 17.56 14.92 8.61
CA LEU A 565 17.37 15.09 7.18
C LEU A 565 16.07 15.85 6.82
N TRP A 566 15.15 15.99 7.78
CA TRP A 566 13.95 16.81 7.59
C TRP A 566 14.27 18.28 7.82
N SER A 567 14.96 18.60 8.91
CA SER A 567 15.29 19.99 9.25
C SER A 567 16.65 20.46 8.71
N HIS A 568 17.44 19.56 8.10
CA HIS A 568 18.81 19.78 7.62
C HIS A 568 19.79 20.24 8.73
N LYS A 569 19.45 19.99 10.00
CA LYS A 569 20.24 20.43 11.16
C LYS A 569 21.21 19.36 11.65
N GLU A 570 22.45 19.78 11.94
CA GLU A 570 23.38 18.98 12.72
C GLU A 570 22.94 18.98 14.18
N LEU A 571 22.68 17.78 14.72
CA LEU A 571 22.22 17.59 16.10
C LEU A 571 23.39 17.42 17.09
N GLY A 572 24.62 17.20 16.59
CA GLY A 572 25.81 17.03 17.38
C GLY A 572 26.46 15.66 17.24
N VAL A 573 27.40 15.36 18.15
CA VAL A 573 28.19 14.12 18.18
C VAL A 573 27.77 13.28 19.38
N TYR A 574 27.37 12.06 19.12
CA TYR A 574 26.89 11.09 20.10
C TYR A 574 27.92 9.96 20.26
N LYS A 575 27.84 9.26 21.41
CA LYS A 575 28.74 8.13 21.72
C LYS A 575 27.90 6.90 22.02
N LYS A 576 28.16 5.81 21.32
CA LYS A 576 27.50 4.50 21.45
C LYS A 576 26.08 4.44 20.88
N GLU A 577 25.23 5.43 21.13
CA GLU A 577 23.82 5.43 20.72
C GLU A 577 23.34 6.83 20.39
N PHE A 578 22.25 6.91 19.64
CA PHE A 578 21.46 8.12 19.41
C PHE A 578 20.01 7.82 19.79
N SER A 579 19.41 8.71 20.57
CA SER A 579 18.01 8.64 21.00
C SER A 579 17.30 9.95 20.73
N ARG A 580 16.03 9.87 20.41
CA ARG A 580 15.14 11.02 20.25
C ARG A 580 13.73 10.69 20.73
N GLU A 581 13.13 11.62 21.44
CA GLU A 581 11.72 11.55 21.82
C GLU A 581 10.84 11.96 20.65
N PHE A 582 9.79 11.16 20.40
CA PHE A 582 8.77 11.43 19.40
C PHE A 582 7.37 11.34 20.01
N PRO A 583 6.43 12.20 19.60
CA PRO A 583 5.02 11.97 19.89
C PRO A 583 4.56 10.63 19.28
N MET A 584 3.41 10.14 19.74
CA MET A 584 2.78 9.00 19.07
C MET A 584 2.62 9.29 17.57
N HIS A 585 2.88 8.26 16.74
CA HIS A 585 2.88 8.31 15.28
C HIS A 585 3.98 9.19 14.66
N GLY A 586 4.89 9.72 15.47
CA GLY A 586 5.99 10.58 15.01
C GLY A 586 7.22 9.81 14.54
N ALA A 587 8.01 10.45 13.68
CA ALA A 587 9.22 9.88 13.11
C ALA A 587 10.31 10.91 12.87
N GLY A 588 11.54 10.42 12.72
CA GLY A 588 12.67 11.18 12.26
C GLY A 588 13.55 10.39 11.30
N LEU A 589 14.18 11.08 10.36
CA LEU A 589 15.08 10.53 9.37
C LEU A 589 16.45 11.19 9.49
N TYR A 590 17.49 10.39 9.63
CA TYR A 590 18.82 10.86 10.01
C TYR A 590 19.90 10.30 9.11
N ARG A 591 21.00 11.08 8.97
CA ARG A 591 22.30 10.59 8.52
C ARG A 591 23.24 10.55 9.71
N ILE A 592 23.88 9.40 9.94
CA ILE A 592 24.81 9.15 11.04
C ILE A 592 26.17 8.85 10.45
N SER A 593 27.15 9.71 10.74
CA SER A 593 28.51 9.67 10.18
C SER A 593 29.53 9.37 11.28
N PRO A 594 30.34 8.30 11.15
CA PRO A 594 31.42 8.01 12.11
C PRO A 594 32.38 9.19 12.25
N VAL A 595 32.77 9.53 13.48
CA VAL A 595 33.80 10.53 13.77
C VAL A 595 35.09 9.79 14.10
N LYS A 596 36.15 10.08 13.33
CA LYS A 596 37.50 9.53 13.53
C LYS A 596 38.16 10.05 14.78
#